data_3aecbc8102052dfbbbed360e3bf388cf
#
_entry.id   3aecbc8102052dfbbbed360e3bf388cf
#
_cell.length_a   1.000
_cell.length_b   1.000
_cell.length_c   1.000
_cell.angle_alpha   90.00
_cell.angle_beta   90.00
_cell.angle_gamma   90.00
#
_symmetry.space_group_name_H-M   'P 1'
#
loop_
_entity.id
_entity.type
_entity.pdbx_description
1 polymer ?
#
loop_
_entity_poly.entity_id
_entity_poly.type
_entity_poly.pdbx_seq_one_letter_code
_entity_poly.pdbx_strand_id
1 'polypeptide(L)'
;MLIDAELLGQLIEHAQRDAPNECCGLVALSDGRAVAVYEMENLAASPLRFEVDGAKLAPLLASLEDAGHEAAIYHSHTRSEPYPSQTDVNFARWWPGCEWLIIGLADRDTPVTRSFMIGEAGSIEEREVVIDG
;
A
#
# COMPACT_ATOMS: atom_id res chain seq x y z
N MET A 1 4.37 -6.57 9.15
CA MET A 1 2.92 -6.51 9.45
C MET A 1 2.33 -7.90 9.46
N LEU A 2 1.35 -8.10 10.30
CA LEU A 2 0.51 -9.30 10.27
C LEU A 2 -0.75 -8.99 9.48
N ILE A 3 -1.14 -9.86 8.57
CA ILE A 3 -2.35 -9.69 7.77
C ILE A 3 -3.03 -11.05 7.59
N ASP A 4 -4.35 -11.10 7.76
CA ASP A 4 -5.06 -12.36 7.52
C ASP A 4 -5.29 -12.59 6.02
N ALA A 5 -5.59 -13.84 5.67
CA ALA A 5 -5.75 -14.24 4.27
C ALA A 5 -6.91 -13.52 3.58
N GLU A 6 -7.97 -13.18 4.32
CA GLU A 6 -9.12 -12.48 3.76
C GLU A 6 -8.77 -11.05 3.34
N LEU A 7 -8.11 -10.30 4.22
CA LEU A 7 -7.68 -8.93 3.91
C LEU A 7 -6.63 -8.91 2.80
N LEU A 8 -5.67 -9.84 2.83
CA LEU A 8 -4.69 -9.97 1.76
C LEU A 8 -5.39 -10.27 0.43
N GLY A 9 -6.40 -11.14 0.44
CA GLY A 9 -7.22 -11.44 -0.74
C GLY A 9 -7.90 -10.21 -1.29
N GLN A 10 -8.40 -9.31 -0.44
CA GLN A 10 -8.99 -8.04 -0.88
C GLN A 10 -7.98 -7.15 -1.60
N LEU A 11 -6.75 -7.05 -1.07
CA LEU A 11 -5.68 -6.27 -1.70
C LEU A 11 -5.31 -6.83 -3.07
N ILE A 12 -5.15 -8.14 -3.16
CA ILE A 12 -4.80 -8.81 -4.43
C ILE A 12 -5.93 -8.65 -5.45
N GLU A 13 -7.18 -8.81 -5.03
CA GLU A 13 -8.34 -8.64 -5.90
C GLU A 13 -8.41 -7.21 -6.44
N HIS A 14 -8.20 -6.21 -5.58
CA HIS A 14 -8.16 -4.81 -6.00
C HIS A 14 -7.07 -4.59 -7.06
N ALA A 15 -5.86 -5.11 -6.80
CA ALA A 15 -4.74 -4.99 -7.73
C ALA A 15 -5.04 -5.64 -9.08
N GLN A 16 -5.63 -6.82 -9.07
CA GLN A 16 -5.98 -7.55 -10.31
C GLN A 16 -7.10 -6.86 -11.06
N ARG A 17 -8.10 -6.32 -10.36
CA ARG A 17 -9.23 -5.62 -10.97
C ARG A 17 -8.80 -4.35 -11.69
N ASP A 18 -7.87 -3.58 -11.11
CA ASP A 18 -7.41 -2.32 -11.68
C ASP A 18 -6.33 -2.49 -12.74
N ALA A 19 -5.67 -3.66 -12.80
CA ALA A 19 -4.66 -3.92 -13.81
C ALA A 19 -5.21 -3.71 -15.23
N PRO A 20 -4.45 -3.11 -16.17
CA PRO A 20 -3.01 -2.82 -16.12
C PRO A 20 -2.61 -1.56 -15.36
N ASN A 21 -3.55 -0.80 -14.79
CA ASN A 21 -3.25 0.37 -13.99
C ASN A 21 -2.86 -0.04 -12.56
N GLU A 22 -2.05 0.77 -11.91
CA GLU A 22 -1.75 0.58 -10.50
C GLU A 22 -3.00 0.86 -9.67
N CYS A 23 -3.28 0.02 -8.67
CA CYS A 23 -4.27 0.34 -7.65
C CYS A 23 -3.60 1.05 -6.47
N CYS A 24 -4.40 1.67 -5.61
CA CYS A 24 -3.90 2.28 -4.39
C CYS A 24 -4.97 2.31 -3.30
N GLY A 25 -4.54 2.50 -2.07
CA GLY A 25 -5.43 2.61 -0.93
C GLY A 25 -4.67 2.62 0.39
N LEU A 26 -5.41 2.41 1.47
CA LEU A 26 -4.87 2.35 2.83
C LEU A 26 -5.22 1.03 3.50
N VAL A 27 -4.30 0.57 4.35
CA VAL A 27 -4.55 -0.51 5.30
C VAL A 27 -4.44 0.09 6.70
N ALA A 28 -5.47 -0.10 7.51
CA ALA A 28 -5.42 0.28 8.92
C ALA A 28 -4.73 -0.82 9.72
N LEU A 29 -3.82 -0.44 10.59
CA LEU A 29 -3.04 -1.36 11.43
C LEU A 29 -3.32 -1.10 12.91
N SER A 30 -3.49 -2.16 13.68
CA SER A 30 -3.55 -2.13 15.13
C SER A 30 -2.45 -3.02 15.68
N ASP A 31 -1.47 -2.42 16.36
CA ASP A 31 -0.30 -3.14 16.90
C ASP A 31 0.38 -4.02 15.83
N GLY A 32 0.56 -3.47 14.63
CA GLY A 32 1.21 -4.16 13.53
C GLY A 32 0.35 -5.17 12.79
N ARG A 33 -0.93 -5.31 13.16
CA ARG A 33 -1.88 -6.21 12.50
C ARG A 33 -2.84 -5.42 11.62
N ALA A 34 -3.00 -5.83 10.37
CA ALA A 34 -3.99 -5.26 9.47
C ALA A 34 -5.40 -5.57 9.97
N VAL A 35 -6.24 -4.54 10.09
CA VAL A 35 -7.61 -4.66 10.59
C VAL A 35 -8.67 -4.20 9.59
N ALA A 36 -8.30 -3.38 8.60
CA ALA A 36 -9.23 -2.91 7.58
C ALA A 36 -8.48 -2.45 6.33
N VAL A 37 -9.15 -2.55 5.19
CA VAL A 37 -8.64 -2.08 3.89
C VAL A 37 -9.58 -1.01 3.36
N TYR A 38 -9.01 0.12 2.89
CA TYR A 38 -9.75 1.22 2.30
C TYR A 38 -9.23 1.43 0.88
N GLU A 39 -10.02 0.99 -0.12
CA GLU A 39 -9.68 1.19 -1.52
C GLU A 39 -9.79 2.67 -1.88
N MET A 40 -8.84 3.16 -2.68
CA MET A 40 -8.87 4.53 -3.20
C MET A 40 -8.73 4.50 -4.72
N GLU A 41 -9.19 5.57 -5.36
CA GLU A 41 -9.04 5.72 -6.80
C GLU A 41 -7.61 6.17 -7.13
N ASN A 42 -7.01 5.56 -8.15
CA ASN A 42 -5.78 6.06 -8.73
C ASN A 42 -6.13 7.16 -9.74
N LEU A 43 -5.97 8.42 -9.34
CA LEU A 43 -6.29 9.57 -10.18
C LEU A 43 -5.41 9.66 -11.43
N ALA A 44 -4.20 9.09 -11.38
CA ALA A 44 -3.31 9.05 -12.53
C ALA A 44 -3.77 8.06 -13.61
N ALA A 45 -4.57 7.06 -13.21
CA ALA A 45 -5.04 5.97 -14.08
C ALA A 45 -3.89 5.43 -14.96
N SER A 46 -2.76 5.11 -14.33
CA SER A 46 -1.51 4.79 -15.01
C SER A 46 -0.99 3.42 -14.57
N PRO A 47 -0.36 2.66 -15.50
CA PRO A 47 0.33 1.42 -15.14
C PRO A 47 1.72 1.65 -14.53
N LEU A 48 2.19 2.91 -14.47
CA LEU A 48 3.55 3.24 -14.04
C LEU A 48 3.62 4.03 -12.73
N ARG A 49 2.51 4.61 -12.31
CA ARG A 49 2.46 5.40 -11.07
C ARG A 49 1.03 5.47 -10.54
N PHE A 50 0.91 5.90 -9.29
CA PHE A 50 -0.40 6.19 -8.71
C PHE A 50 -0.41 7.61 -8.14
N GLU A 51 -1.63 8.16 -8.05
CA GLU A 51 -1.89 9.46 -7.45
C GLU A 51 -3.19 9.36 -6.66
N VAL A 52 -3.14 9.73 -5.38
CA VAL A 52 -4.34 9.73 -4.52
C VAL A 52 -4.84 11.16 -4.33
N ASP A 53 -6.15 11.28 -4.12
CA ASP A 53 -6.74 12.56 -3.74
C ASP A 53 -6.39 12.86 -2.27
N GLY A 54 -5.49 13.83 -2.07
CA GLY A 54 -5.05 14.23 -0.73
C GLY A 54 -6.20 14.74 0.13
N ALA A 55 -7.24 15.31 -0.47
CA ALA A 55 -8.42 15.77 0.24
C ALA A 55 -9.24 14.61 0.83
N LYS A 56 -9.08 13.39 0.29
CA LYS A 56 -9.69 12.18 0.83
C LYS A 56 -8.73 11.42 1.75
N LEU A 57 -7.45 11.39 1.39
CA LEU A 57 -6.45 10.65 2.14
C LEU A 57 -6.20 11.26 3.53
N ALA A 58 -6.03 12.57 3.62
CA ALA A 58 -5.68 13.24 4.87
C ALA A 58 -6.74 13.06 5.97
N PRO A 59 -8.06 13.24 5.70
CA PRO A 59 -9.08 12.98 6.73
C PRO A 59 -9.14 11.51 7.15
N LEU A 60 -8.92 10.59 6.22
CA LEU A 60 -8.91 9.15 6.52
C LEU A 60 -7.75 8.81 7.44
N LEU A 61 -6.54 9.31 7.15
CA LEU A 61 -5.38 9.11 8.02
C LEU A 61 -5.61 9.69 9.41
N ALA A 62 -6.17 10.89 9.49
CA ALA A 62 -6.50 11.52 10.78
C ALA A 62 -7.51 10.68 11.57
N SER A 63 -8.52 10.14 10.90
CA SER A 63 -9.53 9.26 11.51
C SER A 63 -8.89 7.99 12.08
N LEU A 64 -7.96 7.38 11.35
CA LEU A 64 -7.25 6.19 11.81
C LEU A 64 -6.38 6.50 13.03
N GLU A 65 -5.66 7.61 13.00
CA GLU A 65 -4.83 8.05 14.12
C GLU A 65 -5.67 8.32 15.37
N ASP A 66 -6.81 8.99 15.22
CA ASP A 66 -7.74 9.25 16.31
C ASP A 66 -8.28 7.96 16.93
N ALA A 67 -8.43 6.91 16.14
CA ALA A 67 -8.86 5.61 16.61
C ALA A 67 -7.71 4.77 17.21
N GLY A 68 -6.50 5.31 17.25
CA GLY A 68 -5.31 4.61 17.75
C GLY A 68 -4.70 3.63 16.77
N HIS A 69 -5.03 3.75 15.48
CA HIS A 69 -4.49 2.90 14.44
C HIS A 69 -3.30 3.54 13.73
N GLU A 70 -2.39 2.70 13.26
CA GLU A 70 -1.37 3.10 12.31
C GLU A 70 -1.89 2.86 10.89
N ALA A 71 -1.19 3.37 9.89
CA ALA A 71 -1.59 3.22 8.50
C ALA A 71 -0.46 2.70 7.63
N ALA A 72 -0.82 1.89 6.65
CA ALA A 72 0.03 1.55 5.53
C ALA A 72 -0.63 2.06 4.25
N ILE A 73 0.17 2.66 3.37
CA ILE A 73 -0.29 3.02 2.03
C ILE A 73 0.05 1.84 1.13
N TYR A 74 -0.93 1.32 0.40
CA TYR A 74 -0.66 0.23 -0.53
C TYR A 74 -0.88 0.66 -1.97
N HIS A 75 -0.12 0.05 -2.86
CA HIS A 75 -0.33 0.16 -4.30
C HIS A 75 0.21 -1.08 -4.99
N SER A 76 -0.08 -1.22 -6.28
CA SER A 76 0.41 -2.34 -7.07
C SER A 76 1.45 -1.90 -8.09
N HIS A 77 2.41 -2.79 -8.36
CA HIS A 77 3.30 -2.72 -9.52
C HIS A 77 2.86 -3.80 -10.50
N THR A 78 2.34 -3.41 -11.65
CA THR A 78 1.71 -4.36 -12.57
C THR A 78 2.69 -5.10 -13.46
N ARG A 79 3.91 -4.59 -13.63
CA ARG A 79 4.95 -5.17 -14.48
C ARG A 79 6.31 -5.27 -13.82
N SER A 80 6.66 -4.31 -12.95
CA SER A 80 7.94 -4.29 -12.25
C SER A 80 7.86 -5.11 -10.96
N GLU A 81 9.02 -5.36 -10.36
CA GLU A 81 9.07 -6.02 -9.06
C GLU A 81 8.43 -5.14 -7.98
N PRO A 82 7.90 -5.75 -6.89
CA PRO A 82 7.26 -5.01 -5.81
C PRO A 82 8.29 -4.36 -4.88
N TYR A 83 8.99 -3.38 -5.39
CA TYR A 83 10.01 -2.60 -4.68
C TYR A 83 9.77 -1.12 -4.93
N PRO A 84 9.95 -0.22 -3.92
CA PRO A 84 9.66 1.20 -4.11
C PRO A 84 10.42 1.82 -5.28
N SER A 85 9.69 2.49 -6.16
CA SER A 85 10.27 3.27 -7.25
C SER A 85 10.72 4.65 -6.72
N GLN A 86 11.45 5.40 -7.55
CA GLN A 86 11.81 6.78 -7.18
C GLN A 86 10.55 7.64 -6.99
N THR A 87 9.52 7.41 -7.79
CA THR A 87 8.23 8.10 -7.63
C THR A 87 7.60 7.78 -6.28
N ASP A 88 7.64 6.52 -5.85
CA ASP A 88 7.13 6.10 -4.54
C ASP A 88 7.91 6.79 -3.40
N VAL A 89 9.23 6.83 -3.50
CA VAL A 89 10.09 7.49 -2.52
C VAL A 89 9.76 8.99 -2.43
N ASN A 90 9.56 9.64 -3.56
CA ASN A 90 9.19 11.06 -3.61
C ASN A 90 7.82 11.31 -2.96
N PHE A 91 6.86 10.44 -3.20
CA PHE A 91 5.52 10.54 -2.62
C PHE A 91 5.56 10.32 -1.10
N ALA A 92 6.38 9.41 -0.63
CA ALA A 92 6.48 9.07 0.79
C ALA A 92 6.87 10.26 1.69
N ARG A 93 7.53 11.26 1.14
CA ARG A 93 7.91 12.48 1.88
C ARG A 93 6.72 13.25 2.41
N TRP A 94 5.57 13.13 1.73
CA TRP A 94 4.34 13.84 2.10
C TRP A 94 3.55 13.11 3.18
N TRP A 95 3.84 11.82 3.41
CA TRP A 95 3.11 10.96 4.33
C TRP A 95 4.08 10.21 5.25
N PRO A 96 4.86 10.96 6.10
CA PRO A 96 5.85 10.33 6.96
C PRO A 96 5.19 9.41 7.99
N GLY A 97 5.90 8.34 8.36
CA GLY A 97 5.44 7.39 9.36
C GLY A 97 4.52 6.30 8.83
N CYS A 98 4.10 6.36 7.56
CA CYS A 98 3.29 5.30 6.96
C CYS A 98 4.18 4.14 6.49
N GLU A 99 3.70 2.91 6.71
CA GLU A 99 4.28 1.73 6.08
C GLU A 99 3.81 1.66 4.62
N TRP A 100 4.62 1.09 3.74
CA TRP A 100 4.34 1.01 2.32
C TRP A 100 4.21 -0.44 1.91
N LEU A 101 3.04 -0.83 1.42
CA LEU A 101 2.73 -2.19 1.01
C LEU A 101 2.59 -2.22 -0.51
N ILE A 102 3.39 -3.05 -1.18
CA ILE A 102 3.40 -3.12 -2.64
C ILE A 102 2.99 -4.52 -3.08
N ILE A 103 1.98 -4.59 -3.94
CA ILE A 103 1.48 -5.84 -4.51
C ILE A 103 2.06 -5.97 -5.92
N GLY A 104 2.93 -6.95 -6.14
CA GLY A 104 3.54 -7.22 -7.43
C GLY A 104 2.71 -8.19 -8.25
N LEU A 105 2.39 -7.81 -9.49
CA LEU A 105 1.63 -8.60 -10.44
C LEU A 105 2.44 -8.97 -11.68
N ALA A 106 3.77 -8.93 -11.61
CA ALA A 106 4.61 -9.34 -12.73
C ALA A 106 4.28 -10.76 -13.20
N ASP A 107 4.04 -11.67 -12.24
CA ASP A 107 3.39 -12.95 -12.47
C ASP A 107 1.98 -12.87 -11.88
N ARG A 108 0.97 -12.77 -12.74
CA ARG A 108 -0.43 -12.62 -12.31
C ARG A 108 -0.95 -13.82 -11.54
N ASP A 109 -0.40 -15.00 -11.80
CA ASP A 109 -0.83 -16.23 -11.13
C ASP A 109 -0.18 -16.39 -9.75
N THR A 110 0.88 -15.63 -9.49
CA THR A 110 1.62 -15.68 -8.23
C THR A 110 1.91 -14.26 -7.72
N PRO A 111 0.87 -13.51 -7.27
CA PRO A 111 1.08 -12.17 -6.72
C PRO A 111 1.99 -12.20 -5.50
N VAL A 112 2.88 -11.22 -5.42
CA VAL A 112 3.83 -11.08 -4.30
C VAL A 112 3.53 -9.77 -3.58
N THR A 113 3.45 -9.82 -2.25
CA THR A 113 3.22 -8.64 -1.42
C THR A 113 4.42 -8.39 -0.51
N ARG A 114 4.99 -7.19 -0.58
CA ARG A 114 6.14 -6.78 0.21
C ARG A 114 5.84 -5.46 0.91
N SER A 115 6.43 -5.29 2.10
CA SER A 115 6.23 -4.10 2.92
C SER A 115 7.54 -3.38 3.20
N PHE A 116 7.50 -2.05 3.25
CA PHE A 116 8.68 -1.20 3.41
C PHE A 116 8.39 -0.01 4.31
N MET A 117 9.43 0.45 5.01
CA MET A 117 9.45 1.78 5.59
C MET A 117 10.37 2.65 4.75
N ILE A 118 9.91 3.84 4.38
CA ILE A 118 10.68 4.80 3.57
C ILE A 118 10.97 6.02 4.45
N GLY A 119 12.25 6.25 4.73
CA GLY A 119 12.70 7.36 5.56
C GLY A 119 12.69 8.69 4.79
N GLU A 120 12.77 9.80 5.54
CA GLU A 120 12.76 11.16 4.96
C GLU A 120 13.89 11.40 3.98
N ALA A 121 15.06 10.78 4.22
CA ALA A 121 16.21 10.88 3.33
C ALA A 121 16.16 9.90 2.15
N GLY A 122 15.05 9.19 1.97
CA GLY A 122 14.89 8.22 0.89
C GLY A 122 15.44 6.84 1.21
N SER A 123 15.81 6.56 2.47
CA SER A 123 16.23 5.23 2.88
C SER A 123 15.05 4.27 2.83
N ILE A 124 15.30 3.03 2.40
CA ILE A 124 14.28 1.99 2.26
C ILE A 124 14.66 0.81 3.15
N GLU A 125 13.73 0.42 4.03
CA GLU A 125 13.89 -0.75 4.90
C GLU A 125 12.72 -1.69 4.66
N GLU A 126 13.01 -2.92 4.24
CA GLU A 126 11.97 -3.92 4.06
C GLU A 126 11.49 -4.45 5.41
N ARG A 127 10.17 -4.61 5.54
CA ARG A 127 9.51 -5.20 6.71
C ARG A 127 8.88 -6.53 6.31
N GLU A 128 8.83 -7.45 7.26
CA GLU A 128 8.23 -8.75 7.04
C GLU A 128 6.71 -8.64 6.94
N VAL A 129 6.11 -9.37 5.99
CA VAL A 129 4.67 -9.56 5.89
C VAL A 129 4.37 -11.00 6.27
N VAL A 130 3.65 -11.19 7.36
CA VAL A 130 3.27 -12.52 7.86
C VAL A 130 1.78 -12.72 7.63
N ILE A 131 1.43 -13.78 6.91
CA ILE A 131 0.04 -14.12 6.64
C ILE A 131 -0.46 -15.02 7.76
N ASP A 132 -1.53 -14.56 8.42
CA ASP A 132 -2.10 -15.19 9.61
C ASP A 132 -3.53 -15.65 9.30
N GLY A 133 -3.73 -16.94 9.31
CA GLY A 133 -5.04 -17.53 9.04
C GLY A 133 -5.34 -17.66 7.58
#